data_50f212616adcf4067e2597562cfb8997
#
_entry.id   50f212616adcf4067e2597562cfb8997
#
_cell.length_a   1.000
_cell.length_b   1.000
_cell.length_c   1.000
_cell.angle_alpha   90.00
_cell.angle_beta   90.00
_cell.angle_gamma   90.00
#
_symmetry.space_group_name_H-M   'P 1'
#
loop_
_entity.id
_entity.type
_entity.pdbx_description
1 polymer ?
#
loop_
_entity_poly.entity_id
_entity_poly.type
_entity_poly.pdbx_seq_one_letter_code
_entity_poly.pdbx_strand_id
1 'polypeptide(L)'
;MPLRPLLVLSAVFSACLSSLIGANAKPNIVYILADDLGFPELGCNGSDRYKTPNIDALANSGVRFTRFYTAPLCGPSRALILTGRYAFRSGAVTQDACKTIIRTGEKAEVMIPNVLKKVGYATAMIGKWGQLSPSGDPSQWGFDHDLHFKGSGMYWNSKVAKPMSEGGEVRGDPDTYVLDGKTIKVKDDEYIPDLLHKDATAWLEAHKAGPFFLYYSMSHVHGEILPTPDSAPAQKGESEDAKRKRHYTDNIVYMDKLVGKLVAELDRLKLRENTLIVFMGDNGSAKANAPDATIGGKRIEGEKGSMKEGGGLVPFFATWPGVTPAGKVNANVADASDLLPTFAEVAGAPLPTGRVIDGRSLVSQFK
;
A
#
# COMPACT_ATOMS: atom_id res chain seq x y z
N MET A 1 -7.24 71.51 40.78
CA MET A 1 -7.95 70.59 39.89
C MET A 1 -6.94 69.71 39.23
N PRO A 2 -6.85 68.42 39.55
CA PRO A 2 -5.89 67.53 38.91
C PRO A 2 -6.56 66.79 37.72
N LEU A 3 -5.85 66.77 36.60
CA LEU A 3 -6.19 66.04 35.41
C LEU A 3 -6.09 64.52 35.65
N ARG A 4 -7.15 63.80 35.33
CA ARG A 4 -7.18 62.34 35.30
C ARG A 4 -6.59 61.85 33.96
N PRO A 5 -5.73 60.85 33.96
CA PRO A 5 -5.32 60.20 32.69
C PRO A 5 -6.38 59.20 32.24
N LEU A 6 -6.75 59.31 30.97
CA LEU A 6 -7.55 58.31 30.25
C LEU A 6 -6.69 57.04 30.07
N LEU A 7 -7.09 55.96 30.67
CA LEU A 7 -6.59 54.61 30.32
C LEU A 7 -7.28 54.16 29.01
N VAL A 8 -6.48 54.12 27.96
CA VAL A 8 -6.85 53.47 26.70
C VAL A 8 -6.66 51.97 26.88
N LEU A 9 -7.74 51.22 27.01
CA LEU A 9 -7.75 49.78 27.06
C LEU A 9 -7.62 49.27 25.62
N SER A 10 -6.40 48.94 25.19
CA SER A 10 -6.16 48.22 23.92
C SER A 10 -6.58 46.76 24.11
N ALA A 11 -7.77 46.43 23.69
CA ALA A 11 -8.21 45.06 23.51
C ALA A 11 -7.43 44.41 22.37
N VAL A 12 -6.42 43.61 22.72
CA VAL A 12 -5.75 42.71 21.74
C VAL A 12 -6.75 41.60 21.40
N PHE A 13 -7.43 41.77 20.31
CA PHE A 13 -8.22 40.69 19.68
C PHE A 13 -7.21 39.69 19.09
N SER A 14 -6.79 38.74 19.91
CA SER A 14 -6.08 37.55 19.45
C SER A 14 -7.12 36.72 18.66
N ALA A 15 -7.20 37.00 17.37
CA ALA A 15 -7.96 36.14 16.48
C ALA A 15 -7.24 34.80 16.40
N CYS A 16 -7.67 33.83 17.21
CA CYS A 16 -7.47 32.43 16.90
C CYS A 16 -8.16 32.15 15.56
N LEU A 17 -7.41 32.30 14.47
CA LEU A 17 -7.77 31.63 13.22
C LEU A 17 -7.57 30.12 13.46
N SER A 18 -8.50 29.51 14.18
CA SER A 18 -8.73 28.09 14.09
C SER A 18 -9.12 27.86 12.64
N SER A 19 -8.23 27.24 11.88
CA SER A 19 -8.50 26.77 10.54
C SER A 19 -9.81 25.98 10.60
N LEU A 20 -10.89 26.58 10.11
CA LEU A 20 -12.08 25.89 9.69
C LEU A 20 -11.68 24.96 8.55
N ILE A 21 -11.13 23.80 8.87
CA ILE A 21 -11.21 22.63 8.02
C ILE A 21 -12.70 22.39 7.94
N GLY A 22 -13.26 22.68 6.75
CA GLY A 22 -14.70 22.61 6.54
C GLY A 22 -15.20 21.24 7.00
N ALA A 23 -16.16 21.22 7.92
CA ALA A 23 -16.73 20.05 8.58
C ALA A 23 -17.39 19.03 7.61
N ASN A 24 -17.07 19.08 6.30
CA ASN A 24 -17.63 18.26 5.23
C ASN A 24 -16.63 17.90 4.10
N ALA A 25 -15.34 18.15 4.25
CA ALA A 25 -14.38 17.73 3.23
C ALA A 25 -14.18 16.19 3.31
N LYS A 26 -14.49 15.48 2.23
CA LYS A 26 -14.22 14.03 2.14
C LYS A 26 -12.74 13.77 2.38
N PRO A 27 -12.38 12.77 3.20
CA PRO A 27 -10.97 12.47 3.47
C PRO A 27 -10.27 11.90 2.23
N ASN A 28 -8.99 12.15 2.13
CA ASN A 28 -8.14 11.44 1.19
C ASN A 28 -7.88 10.02 1.69
N ILE A 29 -7.61 9.11 0.79
CA ILE A 29 -7.25 7.73 1.11
C ILE A 29 -5.95 7.39 0.41
N VAL A 30 -4.92 7.04 1.19
CA VAL A 30 -3.66 6.47 0.71
C VAL A 30 -3.60 5.03 1.16
N TYR A 31 -3.61 4.12 0.22
CA TYR A 31 -3.50 2.70 0.46
C TYR A 31 -2.14 2.19 -0.01
N ILE A 32 -1.27 1.80 0.92
CA ILE A 32 0.07 1.27 0.67
C ILE A 32 0.02 -0.24 0.79
N LEU A 33 0.33 -0.94 -0.30
CA LEU A 33 0.40 -2.39 -0.35
C LEU A 33 1.83 -2.83 -0.60
N ALA A 34 2.41 -3.55 0.36
CA ALA A 34 3.71 -4.19 0.21
C ALA A 34 3.54 -5.60 -0.36
N ASP A 35 4.48 -6.03 -1.19
CA ASP A 35 4.46 -7.31 -1.89
C ASP A 35 5.31 -8.36 -1.16
N ASP A 36 4.72 -9.52 -0.87
CA ASP A 36 5.37 -10.64 -0.14
C ASP A 36 5.86 -10.27 1.27
N LEU A 37 5.21 -9.32 1.93
CA LEU A 37 5.57 -8.88 3.28
C LEU A 37 4.70 -9.59 4.34
N GLY A 38 5.29 -10.54 5.06
CA GLY A 38 4.61 -11.26 6.13
C GLY A 38 4.54 -10.46 7.43
N PHE A 39 3.64 -10.86 8.31
CA PHE A 39 3.39 -10.21 9.61
C PHE A 39 4.67 -10.01 10.46
N PRO A 40 5.64 -10.98 10.55
CA PRO A 40 6.80 -10.85 11.44
C PRO A 40 7.92 -9.97 10.87
N GLU A 41 7.72 -9.30 9.75
CA GLU A 41 8.77 -8.54 9.05
C GLU A 41 8.78 -7.04 9.39
N LEU A 42 7.89 -6.57 10.27
CA LEU A 42 7.87 -5.18 10.75
C LEU A 42 8.21 -5.08 12.23
N GLY A 43 8.95 -4.03 12.60
CA GLY A 43 9.31 -3.74 13.99
C GLY A 43 8.09 -3.55 14.89
N CYS A 44 7.04 -2.85 14.44
CA CYS A 44 5.79 -2.65 15.18
C CYS A 44 5.05 -3.96 15.50
N ASN A 45 5.31 -5.04 14.77
CA ASN A 45 4.78 -6.38 15.03
C ASN A 45 5.72 -7.23 15.93
N GLY A 46 6.87 -6.69 16.32
CA GLY A 46 7.83 -7.37 17.19
C GLY A 46 8.90 -8.15 16.43
N SER A 47 9.23 -7.78 15.19
CA SER A 47 10.29 -8.42 14.42
C SER A 47 11.61 -8.45 15.20
N ASP A 48 12.21 -9.65 15.31
CA ASP A 48 13.53 -9.81 15.92
C ASP A 48 14.67 -9.25 15.04
N ARG A 49 14.46 -9.26 13.74
CA ARG A 49 15.48 -8.99 12.74
C ARG A 49 15.38 -7.63 12.08
N TYR A 50 14.18 -7.28 11.63
CA TYR A 50 14.00 -6.12 10.74
C TYR A 50 13.64 -4.85 11.52
N LYS A 51 14.19 -3.72 11.08
CA LYS A 51 13.94 -2.40 11.67
C LYS A 51 13.23 -1.52 10.64
N THR A 52 12.06 -1.02 11.03
CA THR A 52 11.17 -0.25 10.15
C THR A 52 10.65 1.01 10.86
N PRO A 53 11.58 1.93 11.28
CA PRO A 53 11.23 3.02 12.17
C PRO A 53 10.16 3.96 11.64
N ASN A 54 10.10 4.22 10.32
CA ASN A 54 9.09 5.09 9.72
C ASN A 54 7.72 4.40 9.68
N ILE A 55 7.69 3.14 9.27
CA ILE A 55 6.46 2.31 9.26
C ILE A 55 5.98 2.09 10.69
N ASP A 56 6.88 1.83 11.64
CA ASP A 56 6.56 1.63 13.05
C ASP A 56 5.95 2.90 13.67
N ALA A 57 6.52 4.07 13.39
CA ALA A 57 5.99 5.36 13.82
C ALA A 57 4.59 5.61 13.25
N LEU A 58 4.39 5.31 11.95
CA LEU A 58 3.10 5.44 11.30
C LEU A 58 2.07 4.47 11.92
N ALA A 59 2.42 3.20 12.14
CA ALA A 59 1.55 2.22 12.80
C ALA A 59 1.17 2.64 14.23
N ASN A 60 2.12 3.19 14.98
CA ASN A 60 1.91 3.68 16.34
C ASN A 60 1.08 4.97 16.39
N SER A 61 0.92 5.69 15.30
CA SER A 61 0.03 6.85 15.23
C SER A 61 -1.45 6.50 14.97
N GLY A 62 -1.78 5.21 14.89
CA GLY A 62 -3.13 4.75 14.58
C GLY A 62 -3.49 3.42 15.27
N VAL A 63 -4.27 2.61 14.57
CA VAL A 63 -4.72 1.29 15.02
C VAL A 63 -4.03 0.20 14.20
N ARG A 64 -3.38 -0.73 14.89
CA ARG A 64 -2.72 -1.90 14.31
C ARG A 64 -3.49 -3.17 14.64
N PHE A 65 -3.70 -4.02 13.61
CA PHE A 65 -4.37 -5.30 13.77
C PHE A 65 -3.34 -6.42 13.94
N THR A 66 -3.59 -7.31 14.89
CA THR A 66 -2.73 -8.49 15.12
C THR A 66 -3.21 -9.73 14.38
N ARG A 67 -4.42 -9.71 13.83
CA ARG A 67 -5.03 -10.83 13.11
C ARG A 67 -5.74 -10.32 11.86
N PHE A 68 -4.95 -9.86 10.89
CA PHE A 68 -5.45 -9.45 9.58
C PHE A 68 -4.98 -10.43 8.51
N TYR A 69 -5.91 -10.91 7.71
CA TYR A 69 -5.65 -11.99 6.76
C TYR A 69 -5.93 -11.58 5.32
N THR A 70 -5.26 -12.29 4.42
CA THR A 70 -5.49 -12.19 2.97
C THR A 70 -5.31 -13.56 2.33
N ALA A 71 -5.46 -13.67 1.00
CA ALA A 71 -5.12 -14.91 0.31
C ALA A 71 -3.59 -15.14 0.36
N PRO A 72 -3.12 -16.39 0.27
CA PRO A 72 -1.70 -16.68 0.39
C PRO A 72 -0.88 -16.37 -0.87
N LEU A 73 -1.47 -15.74 -1.89
CA LEU A 73 -0.84 -15.43 -3.18
C LEU A 73 -1.27 -14.04 -3.68
N CYS A 74 -0.34 -13.34 -4.36
CA CYS A 74 -0.51 -11.96 -4.81
C CYS A 74 -1.79 -11.72 -5.63
N GLY A 75 -2.04 -12.51 -6.69
CA GLY A 75 -3.18 -12.32 -7.57
C GLY A 75 -4.52 -12.46 -6.86
N PRO A 76 -4.79 -13.60 -6.19
CA PRO A 76 -5.99 -13.79 -5.38
C PRO A 76 -6.18 -12.71 -4.30
N SER A 77 -5.11 -12.30 -3.63
CA SER A 77 -5.15 -11.23 -2.62
C SER A 77 -5.55 -9.89 -3.23
N ARG A 78 -4.91 -9.49 -4.33
CA ARG A 78 -5.19 -8.22 -5.00
C ARG A 78 -6.62 -8.17 -5.54
N ALA A 79 -7.12 -9.29 -6.07
CA ALA A 79 -8.51 -9.42 -6.48
C ALA A 79 -9.46 -9.28 -5.27
N LEU A 80 -9.17 -9.98 -4.15
CA LEU A 80 -9.94 -9.90 -2.90
C LEU A 80 -10.00 -8.47 -2.35
N ILE A 81 -8.84 -7.81 -2.25
CA ILE A 81 -8.68 -6.42 -1.80
C ILE A 81 -9.57 -5.49 -2.63
N LEU A 82 -9.39 -5.52 -3.95
CA LEU A 82 -9.99 -4.53 -4.83
C LEU A 82 -11.51 -4.74 -5.03
N THR A 83 -11.99 -5.97 -4.95
CA THR A 83 -13.40 -6.31 -5.19
C THR A 83 -14.24 -6.47 -3.91
N GLY A 84 -13.60 -6.70 -2.75
CA GLY A 84 -14.28 -7.05 -1.50
C GLY A 84 -15.01 -8.40 -1.57
N ARG A 85 -14.59 -9.31 -2.47
CA ARG A 85 -15.26 -10.57 -2.76
C ARG A 85 -14.31 -11.74 -2.72
N TYR A 86 -14.68 -12.79 -2.02
CA TYR A 86 -13.87 -14.02 -1.98
C TYR A 86 -13.68 -14.65 -3.36
N ALA A 87 -12.56 -15.33 -3.50
CA ALA A 87 -12.11 -15.92 -4.75
C ALA A 87 -13.15 -16.85 -5.41
N PHE A 88 -13.93 -17.61 -4.63
CA PHE A 88 -14.98 -18.47 -5.17
C PHE A 88 -16.16 -17.70 -5.82
N ARG A 89 -16.31 -16.40 -5.54
CA ARG A 89 -17.29 -15.51 -6.18
C ARG A 89 -16.74 -14.79 -7.38
N SER A 90 -15.51 -14.27 -7.26
CA SER A 90 -14.86 -13.49 -8.33
C SER A 90 -14.19 -14.38 -9.39
N GLY A 91 -13.96 -15.66 -9.09
CA GLY A 91 -13.19 -16.57 -9.93
C GLY A 91 -11.68 -16.47 -9.75
N ALA A 92 -11.16 -15.55 -8.95
CA ALA A 92 -9.73 -15.30 -8.75
C ALA A 92 -9.09 -16.30 -7.76
N VAL A 93 -9.27 -17.60 -7.98
CA VAL A 93 -8.86 -18.67 -7.06
C VAL A 93 -7.38 -19.04 -7.16
N THR A 94 -6.70 -18.71 -8.26
CA THR A 94 -5.28 -18.95 -8.48
C THR A 94 -4.65 -17.74 -9.18
N GLN A 95 -3.31 -17.71 -9.27
CA GLN A 95 -2.60 -16.68 -10.04
C GLN A 95 -3.09 -16.60 -11.51
N ASP A 96 -3.31 -17.77 -12.14
CA ASP A 96 -3.79 -17.82 -13.52
C ASP A 96 -5.27 -17.44 -13.63
N ALA A 97 -6.10 -17.84 -12.67
CA ALA A 97 -7.53 -17.50 -12.67
C ALA A 97 -7.78 -15.99 -12.55
N CYS A 98 -6.87 -15.24 -11.92
CA CYS A 98 -6.97 -13.77 -11.85
C CYS A 98 -6.98 -13.11 -13.23
N LYS A 99 -6.43 -13.78 -14.25
CA LYS A 99 -6.45 -13.35 -15.67
C LYS A 99 -7.86 -13.32 -16.27
N THR A 100 -8.82 -13.98 -15.62
CA THR A 100 -10.19 -14.18 -16.14
C THR A 100 -11.24 -13.36 -15.37
N ILE A 101 -10.86 -12.42 -14.53
CA ILE A 101 -11.80 -11.50 -13.86
C ILE A 101 -12.64 -10.79 -14.93
N ILE A 102 -13.96 -10.93 -14.82
CA ILE A 102 -14.89 -10.37 -15.80
C ILE A 102 -14.94 -8.84 -15.67
N ARG A 103 -14.69 -8.12 -16.77
CA ARG A 103 -14.61 -6.65 -16.84
C ARG A 103 -15.84 -5.97 -17.40
N THR A 104 -16.66 -6.68 -18.16
CA THR A 104 -17.78 -6.08 -18.90
C THR A 104 -19.07 -6.84 -18.69
N GLY A 105 -20.19 -6.18 -18.93
CA GLY A 105 -21.52 -6.75 -18.79
C GLY A 105 -22.03 -6.77 -17.34
N GLU A 106 -23.18 -7.37 -17.12
CA GLU A 106 -23.83 -7.44 -15.81
C GLU A 106 -23.02 -8.17 -14.73
N LYS A 107 -22.15 -9.08 -15.16
CA LYS A 107 -21.28 -9.88 -14.28
C LYS A 107 -19.92 -9.25 -14.06
N ALA A 108 -19.65 -8.07 -14.63
CA ALA A 108 -18.37 -7.40 -14.45
C ALA A 108 -18.08 -7.14 -12.98
N GLU A 109 -16.85 -7.40 -12.53
CA GLU A 109 -16.43 -7.05 -11.19
C GLU A 109 -16.37 -5.52 -11.03
N VAL A 110 -16.57 -5.05 -9.81
CA VAL A 110 -16.48 -3.63 -9.43
C VAL A 110 -15.37 -3.50 -8.40
N MET A 111 -14.38 -2.71 -8.72
CA MET A 111 -13.24 -2.47 -7.83
C MET A 111 -13.39 -1.17 -7.02
N ILE A 112 -12.59 -1.03 -5.98
CA ILE A 112 -12.57 0.16 -5.11
C ILE A 112 -12.60 1.47 -5.89
N PRO A 113 -11.73 1.72 -6.91
CA PRO A 113 -11.74 2.99 -7.63
C PRO A 113 -13.07 3.26 -8.35
N ASN A 114 -13.73 2.23 -8.89
CA ASN A 114 -15.06 2.40 -9.49
C ASN A 114 -16.11 2.91 -8.49
N VAL A 115 -16.00 2.49 -7.22
CA VAL A 115 -16.90 2.92 -6.15
C VAL A 115 -16.61 4.37 -5.75
N LEU A 116 -15.33 4.69 -5.55
CA LEU A 116 -14.89 6.01 -5.10
C LEU A 116 -15.08 7.12 -6.14
N LYS A 117 -14.89 6.81 -7.42
CA LYS A 117 -15.16 7.77 -8.51
C LYS A 117 -16.62 8.26 -8.55
N LYS A 118 -17.58 7.41 -8.20
CA LYS A 118 -18.99 7.80 -8.16
C LYS A 118 -19.29 8.95 -7.19
N VAL A 119 -18.41 9.15 -6.22
CA VAL A 119 -18.52 10.21 -5.23
C VAL A 119 -17.43 11.27 -5.35
N GLY A 120 -16.77 11.35 -6.51
CA GLY A 120 -15.88 12.46 -6.89
C GLY A 120 -14.42 12.32 -6.47
N TYR A 121 -13.95 11.11 -6.14
CA TYR A 121 -12.52 10.88 -5.90
C TYR A 121 -11.73 10.84 -7.21
N ALA A 122 -10.61 11.54 -7.26
CA ALA A 122 -9.54 11.25 -8.20
C ALA A 122 -8.84 9.95 -7.79
N THR A 123 -8.44 9.10 -8.73
CA THR A 123 -7.95 7.75 -8.42
C THR A 123 -6.65 7.45 -9.15
N ALA A 124 -5.62 7.00 -8.41
CA ALA A 124 -4.35 6.57 -8.99
C ALA A 124 -3.94 5.18 -8.52
N MET A 125 -3.30 4.45 -9.43
CA MET A 125 -2.61 3.19 -9.16
C MET A 125 -1.15 3.30 -9.58
N ILE A 126 -0.23 3.16 -8.63
CA ILE A 126 1.20 3.31 -8.91
C ILE A 126 1.95 2.10 -8.36
N GLY A 127 2.61 1.37 -9.24
CA GLY A 127 3.42 0.21 -8.91
C GLY A 127 2.95 -1.11 -9.51
N LYS A 128 2.98 -2.19 -8.74
CA LYS A 128 2.65 -3.53 -9.21
C LYS A 128 1.15 -3.71 -9.45
N TRP A 129 0.77 -3.88 -10.71
CA TRP A 129 -0.54 -4.37 -11.09
C TRP A 129 -0.57 -5.90 -11.14
N GLY A 130 0.56 -6.51 -11.52
CA GLY A 130 0.85 -7.93 -11.39
C GLY A 130 -0.08 -8.82 -12.20
N GLN A 131 -0.58 -9.86 -11.57
CA GLN A 131 -1.42 -10.90 -12.18
C GLN A 131 -2.79 -10.38 -12.66
N LEU A 132 -3.17 -9.17 -12.31
CA LEU A 132 -4.38 -8.53 -12.85
C LEU A 132 -4.17 -7.95 -14.24
N SER A 133 -2.92 -7.78 -14.71
CA SER A 133 -2.59 -7.25 -16.04
C SER A 133 -3.34 -7.91 -17.20
N PRO A 134 -3.46 -9.25 -17.25
CA PRO A 134 -4.24 -9.89 -18.34
C PRO A 134 -5.73 -9.57 -18.33
N SER A 135 -6.25 -9.10 -17.17
CA SER A 135 -7.64 -8.63 -17.06
C SER A 135 -7.83 -7.20 -17.57
N GLY A 136 -6.76 -6.54 -18.01
CA GLY A 136 -6.70 -5.19 -18.55
C GLY A 136 -5.91 -4.22 -17.68
N ASP A 137 -5.65 -3.03 -18.22
CA ASP A 137 -4.92 -1.98 -17.55
C ASP A 137 -5.74 -1.36 -16.39
N PRO A 138 -5.10 -0.75 -15.39
CA PRO A 138 -5.78 -0.14 -14.25
C PRO A 138 -6.89 0.85 -14.63
N SER A 139 -6.71 1.61 -15.71
CA SER A 139 -7.71 2.55 -16.23
C SER A 139 -9.06 1.89 -16.56
N GLN A 140 -9.04 0.63 -17.01
CA GLN A 140 -10.26 -0.14 -17.33
C GLN A 140 -11.03 -0.55 -16.05
N TRP A 141 -10.36 -0.46 -14.91
CA TRP A 141 -10.92 -0.78 -13.60
C TRP A 141 -11.25 0.44 -12.75
N GLY A 142 -11.17 1.63 -13.34
CA GLY A 142 -11.62 2.87 -12.71
C GLY A 142 -10.52 3.78 -12.17
N PHE A 143 -9.25 3.48 -12.40
CA PHE A 143 -8.17 4.41 -12.09
C PHE A 143 -8.08 5.50 -13.18
N ASP A 144 -7.90 6.76 -12.76
CA ASP A 144 -7.74 7.91 -13.65
C ASP A 144 -6.30 8.09 -14.11
N HIS A 145 -5.37 7.64 -13.25
CA HIS A 145 -3.95 7.68 -13.49
C HIS A 145 -3.33 6.33 -13.11
N ASP A 146 -2.39 5.84 -13.90
CA ASP A 146 -1.61 4.67 -13.56
C ASP A 146 -0.18 4.74 -14.10
N LEU A 147 0.78 4.44 -13.22
CA LEU A 147 2.14 4.08 -13.61
C LEU A 147 2.43 2.68 -13.06
N HIS A 148 2.51 1.71 -13.94
CA HIS A 148 2.70 0.34 -13.53
C HIS A 148 3.68 -0.41 -14.43
N PHE A 149 4.08 -1.60 -13.99
CA PHE A 149 4.86 -2.54 -14.78
C PHE A 149 4.10 -3.86 -14.95
N LYS A 150 4.35 -4.52 -16.06
CA LYS A 150 3.88 -5.90 -16.30
C LYS A 150 4.79 -6.86 -15.54
N GLY A 151 4.21 -7.92 -14.96
CA GLY A 151 4.98 -8.89 -14.19
C GLY A 151 4.89 -8.74 -12.67
N SER A 152 5.78 -9.42 -11.94
CA SER A 152 5.62 -9.64 -10.51
C SER A 152 6.49 -8.75 -9.62
N GLY A 153 7.70 -8.40 -10.03
CA GLY A 153 8.58 -7.56 -9.24
C GLY A 153 9.62 -6.89 -10.11
N MET A 154 9.79 -5.59 -9.93
CA MET A 154 10.75 -4.80 -10.68
C MET A 154 11.50 -3.88 -9.74
N TYR A 155 12.82 -3.98 -9.73
CA TYR A 155 13.70 -3.13 -8.94
C TYR A 155 14.62 -2.28 -9.82
N TRP A 156 15.27 -2.87 -10.82
CA TRP A 156 16.16 -2.17 -11.72
C TRP A 156 15.75 -2.40 -13.17
N ASN A 157 15.90 -1.37 -13.99
CA ASN A 157 15.70 -1.54 -15.42
C ASN A 157 16.86 -2.33 -16.05
N SER A 158 16.56 -3.27 -16.83
CA SER A 158 17.27 -4.28 -17.67
C SER A 158 18.76 -4.58 -17.52
N LYS A 159 19.67 -3.60 -17.31
CA LYS A 159 21.11 -3.90 -17.37
C LYS A 159 21.71 -4.57 -16.13
N VAL A 160 21.12 -4.33 -14.96
CA VAL A 160 21.61 -4.85 -13.68
C VAL A 160 20.93 -6.17 -13.31
N ALA A 161 19.71 -6.37 -13.74
CA ALA A 161 18.92 -7.55 -13.47
C ALA A 161 19.14 -8.61 -14.57
N LYS A 162 19.79 -9.72 -14.24
CA LYS A 162 19.76 -10.90 -15.10
C LYS A 162 18.34 -11.47 -15.10
N PRO A 163 17.78 -11.89 -16.26
CA PRO A 163 16.47 -12.53 -16.32
C PRO A 163 16.48 -13.80 -15.47
N MET A 164 15.48 -13.96 -14.60
CA MET A 164 15.25 -15.22 -13.91
C MET A 164 14.51 -16.22 -14.79
N SER A 165 14.90 -17.48 -14.63
CA SER A 165 14.47 -18.62 -15.45
C SER A 165 13.12 -19.23 -15.05
N GLU A 166 12.33 -18.62 -14.15
CA GLU A 166 11.02 -19.16 -13.78
C GLU A 166 9.88 -18.31 -14.32
N GLY A 167 9.20 -18.84 -15.34
CA GLY A 167 7.95 -18.27 -15.88
C GLY A 167 8.07 -17.47 -17.18
N GLY A 168 9.24 -17.33 -17.78
CA GLY A 168 9.37 -16.75 -19.14
C GLY A 168 9.16 -15.24 -19.24
N GLU A 169 8.99 -14.52 -18.16
CA GLU A 169 8.90 -13.05 -18.16
C GLU A 169 10.30 -12.45 -18.09
N VAL A 170 10.71 -11.76 -19.15
CA VAL A 170 11.93 -10.96 -19.16
C VAL A 170 11.70 -9.75 -18.26
N ARG A 171 12.31 -9.76 -17.07
CA ARG A 171 12.32 -8.60 -16.18
C ARG A 171 13.28 -7.56 -16.75
N GLY A 172 12.78 -6.34 -16.94
CA GLY A 172 13.56 -5.26 -17.53
C GLY A 172 13.39 -5.11 -19.04
N ASP A 173 12.38 -5.68 -19.64
CA ASP A 173 11.98 -5.36 -21.01
C ASP A 173 11.52 -3.89 -21.05
N PRO A 174 12.07 -3.05 -21.96
CA PRO A 174 11.66 -1.65 -22.09
C PRO A 174 10.16 -1.47 -22.38
N ASP A 175 9.47 -2.50 -22.85
CA ASP A 175 8.03 -2.49 -23.10
C ASP A 175 7.17 -2.94 -21.90
N THR A 176 7.79 -3.06 -20.73
CA THR A 176 7.12 -3.55 -19.50
C THR A 176 6.43 -2.44 -18.72
N TYR A 177 6.81 -1.18 -18.92
CA TYR A 177 6.29 -0.04 -18.14
C TYR A 177 5.17 0.66 -18.88
N VAL A 178 4.10 0.94 -18.18
CA VAL A 178 2.90 1.58 -18.73
C VAL A 178 2.54 2.79 -17.88
N LEU A 179 2.35 3.92 -18.55
CA LEU A 179 1.85 5.16 -17.97
C LEU A 179 0.55 5.53 -18.69
N ASP A 180 -0.56 5.58 -17.98
CA ASP A 180 -1.88 5.93 -18.50
C ASP A 180 -2.23 5.18 -19.80
N GLY A 181 -2.04 3.86 -19.79
CA GLY A 181 -2.29 2.97 -20.91
C GLY A 181 -1.26 3.03 -22.04
N LYS A 182 -0.18 3.82 -21.91
CA LYS A 182 0.87 3.93 -22.92
C LYS A 182 2.16 3.29 -22.43
N THR A 183 2.76 2.42 -23.23
CA THR A 183 4.10 1.91 -22.96
C THR A 183 5.11 3.05 -22.94
N ILE A 184 5.91 3.12 -21.89
CA ILE A 184 6.97 4.12 -21.74
C ILE A 184 8.34 3.46 -21.67
N LYS A 185 9.37 4.19 -22.11
CA LYS A 185 10.76 3.78 -21.93
C LYS A 185 11.28 4.34 -20.61
N VAL A 186 11.84 3.45 -19.79
CA VAL A 186 12.53 3.79 -18.57
C VAL A 186 14.04 3.78 -18.84
N LYS A 187 14.77 4.68 -18.22
CA LYS A 187 16.24 4.78 -18.40
C LYS A 187 16.92 3.49 -17.94
N ASP A 188 18.00 3.13 -18.61
CA ASP A 188 18.90 2.09 -18.13
C ASP A 188 19.41 2.48 -16.73
N ASP A 189 19.54 1.48 -15.87
CA ASP A 189 19.99 1.62 -14.48
C ASP A 189 19.08 2.52 -13.60
N GLU A 190 17.83 2.75 -14.01
CA GLU A 190 16.80 3.36 -13.15
C GLU A 190 16.36 2.39 -12.06
N TYR A 191 16.32 2.86 -10.81
CA TYR A 191 15.72 2.11 -9.71
C TYR A 191 14.20 2.35 -9.72
N ILE A 192 13.46 1.34 -10.09
CA ILE A 192 12.03 1.44 -10.36
C ILE A 192 11.20 1.91 -9.15
N PRO A 193 11.45 1.46 -7.92
CA PRO A 193 10.72 1.98 -6.77
C PRO A 193 10.87 3.50 -6.57
N ASP A 194 12.02 4.08 -6.93
CA ASP A 194 12.20 5.55 -6.87
C ASP A 194 11.42 6.27 -7.97
N LEU A 195 11.37 5.69 -9.19
CA LEU A 195 10.55 6.21 -10.27
C LEU A 195 9.07 6.22 -9.88
N LEU A 196 8.56 5.11 -9.34
CA LEU A 196 7.19 4.98 -8.86
C LEU A 196 6.88 5.96 -7.72
N HIS A 197 7.83 6.12 -6.78
CA HIS A 197 7.68 7.06 -5.68
C HIS A 197 7.62 8.50 -6.16
N LYS A 198 8.47 8.88 -7.12
CA LYS A 198 8.46 10.21 -7.72
C LYS A 198 7.13 10.52 -8.40
N ASP A 199 6.57 9.56 -9.12
CA ASP A 199 5.26 9.70 -9.76
C ASP A 199 4.15 9.84 -8.71
N ALA A 200 4.17 9.02 -7.65
CA ALA A 200 3.21 9.10 -6.56
C ALA A 200 3.21 10.49 -5.89
N THR A 201 4.37 11.05 -5.60
CA THR A 201 4.48 12.37 -4.97
C THR A 201 4.06 13.50 -5.91
N ALA A 202 4.39 13.41 -7.20
CA ALA A 202 3.95 14.38 -8.20
C ALA A 202 2.41 14.34 -8.38
N TRP A 203 1.84 13.15 -8.38
CA TRP A 203 0.40 12.98 -8.47
C TRP A 203 -0.33 13.54 -7.24
N LEU A 204 0.18 13.32 -6.02
CA LEU A 204 -0.36 13.92 -4.79
C LEU A 204 -0.34 15.45 -4.83
N GLU A 205 0.75 16.07 -5.29
CA GLU A 205 0.86 17.53 -5.46
C GLU A 205 -0.21 18.05 -6.44
N ALA A 206 -0.42 17.36 -7.57
CA ALA A 206 -1.40 17.75 -8.59
C ALA A 206 -2.85 17.61 -8.11
N HIS A 207 -3.14 16.70 -7.17
CA HIS A 207 -4.50 16.40 -6.70
C HIS A 207 -4.79 16.87 -5.26
N LYS A 208 -3.93 17.71 -4.69
CA LYS A 208 -4.07 18.19 -3.29
C LYS A 208 -5.35 19.00 -2.99
N ALA A 209 -6.04 19.47 -4.01
CA ALA A 209 -7.24 20.31 -3.84
C ALA A 209 -8.56 19.54 -3.69
N GLY A 210 -8.58 18.26 -3.98
CA GLY A 210 -9.80 17.44 -3.93
C GLY A 210 -9.59 16.09 -3.23
N PRO A 211 -10.67 15.35 -2.96
CA PRO A 211 -10.53 14.02 -2.39
C PRO A 211 -9.89 13.08 -3.40
N PHE A 212 -8.93 12.29 -2.95
CA PHE A 212 -8.24 11.33 -3.79
C PHE A 212 -8.09 9.95 -3.13
N PHE A 213 -7.91 8.96 -3.97
CA PHE A 213 -7.52 7.59 -3.62
C PHE A 213 -6.23 7.24 -4.34
N LEU A 214 -5.13 7.10 -3.59
CA LEU A 214 -3.87 6.61 -4.09
C LEU A 214 -3.69 5.14 -3.66
N TYR A 215 -3.65 4.23 -4.62
CA TYR A 215 -3.22 2.85 -4.43
C TYR A 215 -1.73 2.74 -4.77
N TYR A 216 -0.87 2.86 -3.74
CA TYR A 216 0.58 2.74 -3.87
C TYR A 216 0.99 1.28 -3.65
N SER A 217 1.11 0.56 -4.75
CA SER A 217 1.38 -0.87 -4.81
C SER A 217 2.88 -1.12 -4.99
N MET A 218 3.61 -1.19 -3.88
CA MET A 218 5.07 -1.32 -3.88
C MET A 218 5.52 -2.68 -4.41
N SER A 219 6.73 -2.73 -5.01
CA SER A 219 7.39 -3.99 -5.40
C SER A 219 8.04 -4.69 -4.21
N HIS A 220 8.35 -3.94 -3.15
CA HIS A 220 9.01 -4.46 -1.96
C HIS A 220 8.05 -5.36 -1.17
N VAL A 221 8.47 -6.54 -0.76
CA VAL A 221 9.82 -7.13 -0.86
C VAL A 221 9.79 -8.42 -1.70
N HIS A 222 9.12 -8.40 -2.85
CA HIS A 222 8.99 -9.55 -3.75
C HIS A 222 10.37 -10.03 -4.25
N GLY A 223 10.59 -11.34 -4.36
CA GLY A 223 11.78 -11.88 -5.03
C GLY A 223 11.77 -11.52 -6.52
N GLU A 224 12.84 -11.32 -7.16
CA GLU A 224 14.28 -11.39 -6.90
C GLU A 224 14.78 -10.24 -6.05
N ILE A 225 15.49 -10.61 -5.00
CA ILE A 225 16.05 -9.61 -4.11
C ILE A 225 17.36 -9.09 -4.71
N LEU A 226 17.29 -7.88 -5.23
CA LEU A 226 18.44 -7.13 -5.75
C LEU A 226 18.91 -6.06 -4.76
N PRO A 227 20.14 -5.57 -4.87
CA PRO A 227 20.60 -4.46 -4.04
C PRO A 227 19.72 -3.21 -4.30
N THR A 228 19.52 -2.41 -3.27
CA THR A 228 18.91 -1.07 -3.37
C THR A 228 19.99 -0.04 -3.69
N PRO A 229 19.62 1.21 -4.05
CA PRO A 229 20.61 2.30 -4.19
C PRO A 229 21.44 2.57 -2.93
N ASP A 230 20.92 2.21 -1.75
CA ASP A 230 21.60 2.41 -0.46
C ASP A 230 22.38 1.15 0.00
N SER A 231 22.31 0.06 -0.74
CA SER A 231 23.00 -1.19 -0.36
C SER A 231 24.52 -1.03 -0.41
N ALA A 232 25.17 -1.53 0.64
CA ALA A 232 26.64 -1.61 0.66
C ALA A 232 27.16 -2.53 -0.45
N PRO A 233 28.37 -2.28 -0.97
CA PRO A 233 29.02 -3.19 -1.92
C PRO A 233 29.15 -4.62 -1.38
N ALA A 234 29.20 -5.60 -2.30
CA ALA A 234 29.40 -6.98 -1.94
C ALA A 234 30.68 -7.17 -1.11
N GLN A 235 30.61 -7.97 -0.05
CA GLN A 235 31.75 -8.27 0.80
C GLN A 235 32.57 -9.45 0.21
N LYS A 236 33.92 -9.34 0.30
CA LYS A 236 34.78 -10.40 -0.19
C LYS A 236 34.52 -11.69 0.59
N GLY A 237 34.19 -12.78 -0.13
CA GLY A 237 33.92 -14.10 0.49
C GLY A 237 32.49 -14.23 1.05
N GLU A 238 31.60 -13.27 0.84
CA GLU A 238 30.19 -13.38 1.22
C GLU A 238 29.54 -14.53 0.44
N SER A 239 28.85 -15.43 1.14
CA SER A 239 28.07 -16.49 0.48
C SER A 239 26.83 -15.93 -0.19
N GLU A 240 26.29 -16.60 -1.21
CA GLU A 240 25.07 -16.18 -1.90
C GLU A 240 23.87 -16.10 -0.94
N ASP A 241 23.78 -16.99 0.05
CA ASP A 241 22.72 -16.92 1.07
C ASP A 241 22.87 -15.69 1.98
N ALA A 242 24.09 -15.39 2.43
CA ALA A 242 24.36 -14.20 3.24
C ALA A 242 24.05 -12.91 2.45
N LYS A 243 24.47 -12.86 1.19
CA LYS A 243 24.20 -11.76 0.27
C LYS A 243 22.68 -11.58 0.05
N ARG A 244 21.95 -12.67 -0.21
CA ARG A 244 20.49 -12.62 -0.36
C ARG A 244 19.83 -12.08 0.91
N LYS A 245 20.20 -12.57 2.09
CA LYS A 245 19.66 -12.12 3.39
C LYS A 245 19.96 -10.65 3.66
N ARG A 246 21.14 -10.18 3.29
CA ARG A 246 21.53 -8.79 3.40
C ARG A 246 20.68 -7.91 2.48
N HIS A 247 20.60 -8.25 1.20
CA HIS A 247 19.79 -7.49 0.25
C HIS A 247 18.29 -7.49 0.62
N TYR A 248 17.78 -8.57 1.21
CA TYR A 248 16.41 -8.60 1.69
C TYR A 248 16.20 -7.61 2.84
N THR A 249 17.13 -7.56 3.78
CA THR A 249 17.11 -6.54 4.85
C THR A 249 17.20 -5.14 4.29
N ASP A 250 18.11 -4.91 3.32
CA ASP A 250 18.24 -3.61 2.63
C ASP A 250 16.92 -3.19 1.95
N ASN A 251 16.22 -4.13 1.33
CA ASN A 251 14.93 -3.85 0.68
C ASN A 251 13.82 -3.50 1.68
N ILE A 252 13.77 -4.15 2.86
CA ILE A 252 12.85 -3.77 3.95
C ILE A 252 13.16 -2.35 4.43
N VAL A 253 14.44 -2.03 4.66
CA VAL A 253 14.86 -0.67 5.08
C VAL A 253 14.56 0.36 4.01
N TYR A 254 14.74 0.02 2.74
CA TYR A 254 14.44 0.94 1.64
C TYR A 254 12.93 1.18 1.48
N MET A 255 12.11 0.13 1.63
CA MET A 255 10.65 0.25 1.70
C MET A 255 10.23 1.20 2.82
N ASP A 256 10.78 1.01 4.02
CA ASP A 256 10.54 1.87 5.17
C ASP A 256 10.91 3.34 4.87
N LYS A 257 12.05 3.58 4.23
CA LYS A 257 12.48 4.90 3.77
C LYS A 257 11.49 5.54 2.81
N LEU A 258 10.97 4.79 1.82
CA LEU A 258 10.00 5.31 0.85
C LEU A 258 8.65 5.62 1.52
N VAL A 259 8.19 4.80 2.45
CA VAL A 259 6.98 5.08 3.23
C VAL A 259 7.17 6.35 4.05
N GLY A 260 8.31 6.52 4.72
CA GLY A 260 8.62 7.75 5.46
C GLY A 260 8.61 8.99 4.57
N LYS A 261 9.19 8.91 3.37
CA LYS A 261 9.15 10.01 2.37
C LYS A 261 7.72 10.34 1.92
N LEU A 262 6.88 9.32 1.71
CA LEU A 262 5.48 9.54 1.31
C LEU A 262 4.69 10.27 2.40
N VAL A 263 4.88 9.88 3.67
CA VAL A 263 4.25 10.56 4.82
C VAL A 263 4.74 12.00 4.92
N ALA A 264 6.05 12.23 4.81
CA ALA A 264 6.63 13.58 4.82
C ALA A 264 6.09 14.46 3.68
N GLU A 265 5.81 13.89 2.51
CA GLU A 265 5.18 14.60 1.40
C GLU A 265 3.73 15.00 1.72
N LEU A 266 2.95 14.12 2.34
CA LEU A 266 1.60 14.45 2.80
C LEU A 266 1.62 15.58 3.85
N ASP A 267 2.62 15.59 4.74
CA ASP A 267 2.82 16.67 5.73
C ASP A 267 3.21 17.98 5.04
N ARG A 268 4.16 17.94 4.09
CA ARG A 268 4.57 19.10 3.29
C ARG A 268 3.39 19.74 2.56
N LEU A 269 2.51 18.92 2.02
CA LEU A 269 1.30 19.33 1.30
C LEU A 269 0.15 19.74 2.22
N LYS A 270 0.30 19.58 3.55
CA LYS A 270 -0.75 19.81 4.56
C LYS A 270 -1.99 18.93 4.35
N LEU A 271 -1.78 17.72 3.86
CA LEU A 271 -2.84 16.75 3.58
C LEU A 271 -3.03 15.73 4.71
N ARG A 272 -1.99 15.56 5.57
CA ARG A 272 -1.92 14.47 6.56
C ARG A 272 -3.15 14.39 7.46
N GLU A 273 -3.64 15.56 7.95
CA GLU A 273 -4.76 15.65 8.88
C GLU A 273 -6.08 15.13 8.30
N ASN A 274 -6.28 15.27 6.99
CA ASN A 274 -7.48 14.80 6.29
C ASN A 274 -7.20 13.57 5.41
N THR A 275 -6.23 12.74 5.80
CA THR A 275 -5.85 11.55 5.03
C THR A 275 -5.88 10.30 5.89
N LEU A 276 -6.71 9.32 5.51
CA LEU A 276 -6.60 7.95 5.97
C LEU A 276 -5.44 7.28 5.23
N ILE A 277 -4.43 6.82 5.96
CA ILE A 277 -3.38 5.95 5.42
C ILE A 277 -3.64 4.54 5.93
N VAL A 278 -3.70 3.58 5.02
CA VAL A 278 -3.73 2.14 5.29
C VAL A 278 -2.48 1.51 4.73
N PHE A 279 -1.78 0.73 5.54
CA PHE A 279 -0.63 -0.08 5.14
C PHE A 279 -0.93 -1.56 5.33
N MET A 280 -0.54 -2.38 4.37
CA MET A 280 -0.79 -3.81 4.40
C MET A 280 0.23 -4.59 3.57
N GLY A 281 0.51 -5.86 3.95
CA GLY A 281 1.13 -6.85 3.06
C GLY A 281 0.08 -7.55 2.17
N ASP A 282 0.44 -7.96 0.96
CA ASP A 282 -0.52 -8.66 0.08
C ASP A 282 -0.63 -10.17 0.36
N ASN A 283 0.41 -10.79 0.85
CA ASN A 283 0.46 -12.17 1.35
C ASN A 283 1.67 -12.36 2.28
N GLY A 284 1.79 -13.52 2.87
CA GLY A 284 2.91 -13.83 3.75
C GLY A 284 4.27 -13.84 3.07
N SER A 285 5.32 -13.89 3.89
CA SER A 285 6.73 -13.88 3.46
C SER A 285 7.04 -14.96 2.44
N ALA A 286 7.83 -14.63 1.42
CA ALA A 286 8.32 -15.60 0.45
C ALA A 286 9.12 -16.74 1.14
N LYS A 287 8.99 -17.96 0.62
CA LYS A 287 9.61 -19.18 1.20
C LYS A 287 11.09 -19.04 1.54
N ALA A 288 11.85 -18.32 0.72
CA ALA A 288 13.28 -18.10 0.95
C ALA A 288 13.57 -17.20 2.16
N ASN A 289 12.64 -16.32 2.55
CA ASN A 289 12.83 -15.30 3.58
C ASN A 289 12.07 -15.61 4.88
N ALA A 290 10.98 -16.36 4.81
CA ALA A 290 10.15 -16.75 5.95
C ALA A 290 10.92 -17.41 7.11
N PRO A 291 11.99 -18.23 6.89
CA PRO A 291 12.76 -18.81 7.99
C PRO A 291 13.48 -17.79 8.88
N ASP A 292 13.80 -16.62 8.34
CA ASP A 292 14.51 -15.54 9.05
C ASP A 292 13.57 -14.53 9.70
N ALA A 293 12.27 -14.61 9.42
CA ALA A 293 11.24 -13.72 9.95
C ALA A 293 10.64 -14.30 11.24
N THR A 294 11.13 -13.85 12.40
CA THR A 294 10.72 -14.35 13.73
C THR A 294 10.25 -13.23 14.66
N ILE A 295 9.45 -13.61 15.65
CA ILE A 295 9.02 -12.77 16.77
C ILE A 295 9.30 -13.52 18.07
N GLY A 296 10.16 -12.97 18.94
CA GLY A 296 10.57 -13.62 20.19
C GLY A 296 11.21 -14.98 19.93
N GLY A 297 12.02 -15.11 18.89
CA GLY A 297 12.68 -16.34 18.47
C GLY A 297 11.75 -17.39 17.83
N LYS A 298 10.48 -17.08 17.63
CA LYS A 298 9.50 -18.02 17.06
C LYS A 298 9.09 -17.61 15.65
N ARG A 299 9.05 -18.60 14.78
CA ARG A 299 8.51 -18.46 13.43
C ARG A 299 7.00 -18.66 13.42
N ILE A 300 6.28 -17.88 12.61
CA ILE A 300 4.89 -18.17 12.24
C ILE A 300 4.91 -19.29 11.20
N GLU A 301 4.14 -20.34 11.42
CA GLU A 301 4.14 -21.52 10.55
C GLU A 301 3.51 -21.22 9.19
N GLY A 302 4.19 -21.59 8.12
CA GLY A 302 3.78 -21.32 6.75
C GLY A 302 4.55 -20.16 6.10
N GLU A 303 4.31 -19.98 4.83
CA GLU A 303 4.92 -18.98 3.96
C GLU A 303 3.98 -18.70 2.78
N LYS A 304 4.32 -17.75 1.90
CA LYS A 304 3.62 -17.48 0.64
C LYS A 304 3.22 -18.78 -0.07
N GLY A 305 1.96 -18.88 -0.46
CA GLY A 305 1.38 -20.07 -1.09
C GLY A 305 0.91 -21.15 -0.14
N SER A 306 1.22 -21.03 1.16
CA SER A 306 0.78 -21.98 2.19
C SER A 306 -0.61 -21.62 2.72
N MET A 307 -1.41 -22.64 3.01
CA MET A 307 -2.70 -22.48 3.72
C MET A 307 -2.54 -22.38 5.25
N LYS A 308 -1.30 -22.39 5.75
CA LYS A 308 -0.99 -22.17 7.17
C LYS A 308 -0.94 -20.67 7.47
N GLU A 309 -0.89 -20.32 8.75
CA GLU A 309 -0.95 -18.95 9.28
C GLU A 309 -0.02 -17.99 8.53
N GLY A 310 1.25 -18.35 8.37
CA GLY A 310 2.26 -17.51 7.72
C GLY A 310 2.04 -17.28 6.22
N GLY A 311 1.07 -17.95 5.58
CA GLY A 311 0.73 -17.69 4.18
C GLY A 311 -0.22 -16.50 4.01
N GLY A 312 -1.13 -16.30 4.96
CA GLY A 312 -2.19 -15.30 4.87
C GLY A 312 -2.18 -14.22 5.95
N LEU A 313 -1.49 -14.41 7.08
CA LEU A 313 -1.36 -13.41 8.11
C LEU A 313 -0.37 -12.32 7.66
N VAL A 314 -0.86 -11.09 7.54
CA VAL A 314 -0.09 -9.95 7.03
C VAL A 314 -0.10 -8.78 8.01
N PRO A 315 0.91 -7.88 7.99
CA PRO A 315 0.81 -6.63 8.71
C PRO A 315 -0.33 -5.79 8.16
N PHE A 316 -1.11 -5.20 9.06
CA PHE A 316 -2.17 -4.24 8.72
C PHE A 316 -2.29 -3.19 9.80
N PHE A 317 -2.29 -1.94 9.39
CA PHE A 317 -2.67 -0.83 10.25
C PHE A 317 -3.31 0.31 9.46
N ALA A 318 -4.10 1.11 10.17
CA ALA A 318 -4.76 2.29 9.65
C ALA A 318 -4.47 3.49 10.56
N THR A 319 -4.15 4.63 9.95
CA THR A 319 -3.90 5.86 10.68
C THR A 319 -4.58 7.04 10.01
N TRP A 320 -5.35 7.77 10.82
CA TRP A 320 -6.07 8.97 10.40
C TRP A 320 -6.14 9.92 11.61
N PRO A 321 -5.38 11.02 11.61
CA PRO A 321 -5.35 11.96 12.72
C PRO A 321 -6.76 12.40 13.15
N GLY A 322 -6.99 12.46 14.45
CA GLY A 322 -8.30 12.84 15.01
C GLY A 322 -9.39 11.77 14.91
N VAL A 323 -9.17 10.67 14.19
CA VAL A 323 -10.16 9.58 14.02
C VAL A 323 -9.65 8.28 14.61
N THR A 324 -8.42 7.85 14.27
CA THR A 324 -7.81 6.65 14.82
C THR A 324 -7.03 6.98 16.10
N PRO A 325 -7.27 6.28 17.23
CA PRO A 325 -6.48 6.48 18.43
C PRO A 325 -5.05 5.95 18.26
N ALA A 326 -4.06 6.76 18.63
CA ALA A 326 -2.66 6.38 18.59
C ALA A 326 -2.37 5.19 19.51
N GLY A 327 -1.52 4.27 19.06
CA GLY A 327 -1.06 3.10 19.82
C GLY A 327 -2.11 2.01 20.04
N LYS A 328 -3.29 2.12 19.42
CA LYS A 328 -4.32 1.09 19.56
C LYS A 328 -3.91 -0.22 18.88
N VAL A 329 -4.05 -1.32 19.62
CA VAL A 329 -3.89 -2.67 19.10
C VAL A 329 -5.24 -3.35 19.06
N ASN A 330 -5.65 -3.80 17.88
CA ASN A 330 -6.90 -4.53 17.65
C ASN A 330 -6.61 -6.01 17.42
N ALA A 331 -7.21 -6.86 18.25
CA ALA A 331 -7.05 -8.31 18.17
C ALA A 331 -8.26 -9.01 17.49
N ASN A 332 -9.21 -8.27 16.95
CA ASN A 332 -10.30 -8.86 16.17
C ASN A 332 -9.76 -9.44 14.87
N VAL A 333 -10.39 -10.49 14.39
CA VAL A 333 -10.12 -11.06 13.08
C VAL A 333 -10.74 -10.16 12.02
N ALA A 334 -9.94 -9.80 11.03
CA ALA A 334 -10.37 -9.07 9.85
C ALA A 334 -9.63 -9.61 8.62
N ASP A 335 -10.11 -9.34 7.45
CA ASP A 335 -9.46 -9.76 6.22
C ASP A 335 -9.57 -8.72 5.08
N ALA A 336 -8.87 -8.99 4.01
CA ALA A 336 -8.74 -8.07 2.88
C ALA A 336 -10.05 -7.78 2.13
N SER A 337 -11.10 -8.60 2.28
CA SER A 337 -12.43 -8.31 1.72
C SER A 337 -13.07 -7.08 2.37
N ASP A 338 -12.65 -6.74 3.59
CA ASP A 338 -13.17 -5.62 4.38
C ASP A 338 -12.76 -4.25 3.82
N LEU A 339 -11.74 -4.18 2.94
CA LEU A 339 -11.21 -2.91 2.44
C LEU A 339 -12.18 -2.16 1.54
N LEU A 340 -12.85 -2.84 0.60
CA LEU A 340 -13.83 -2.17 -0.28
C LEU A 340 -14.96 -1.52 0.53
N PRO A 341 -15.67 -2.22 1.44
CA PRO A 341 -16.72 -1.57 2.24
C PRO A 341 -16.17 -0.52 3.21
N THR A 342 -14.93 -0.66 3.70
CA THR A 342 -14.27 0.33 4.55
C THR A 342 -14.04 1.64 3.79
N PHE A 343 -13.42 1.58 2.62
CA PHE A 343 -13.15 2.79 1.82
C PHE A 343 -14.44 3.41 1.27
N ALA A 344 -15.44 2.59 0.95
CA ALA A 344 -16.77 3.09 0.58
C ALA A 344 -17.40 3.89 1.73
N GLU A 345 -17.39 3.38 2.96
CA GLU A 345 -17.92 4.08 4.13
C GLU A 345 -17.14 5.38 4.42
N VAL A 346 -15.81 5.33 4.41
CA VAL A 346 -14.93 6.50 4.60
C VAL A 346 -15.24 7.61 3.59
N ALA A 347 -15.50 7.23 2.34
CA ALA A 347 -15.81 8.18 1.26
C ALA A 347 -17.29 8.61 1.19
N GLY A 348 -18.17 7.98 1.97
CA GLY A 348 -19.61 8.15 1.85
C GLY A 348 -20.16 7.61 0.53
N ALA A 349 -19.54 6.57 -0.02
CA ALA A 349 -19.96 5.95 -1.28
C ALA A 349 -20.90 4.76 -1.03
N PRO A 350 -21.94 4.57 -1.86
CA PRO A 350 -22.78 3.38 -1.78
C PRO A 350 -21.99 2.14 -2.25
N LEU A 351 -22.22 1.02 -1.60
CA LEU A 351 -21.69 -0.27 -2.05
C LEU A 351 -22.32 -0.67 -3.41
N PRO A 352 -21.60 -1.47 -4.20
CA PRO A 352 -22.12 -2.00 -5.46
C PRO A 352 -23.40 -2.81 -5.23
N THR A 353 -24.44 -2.53 -5.98
CA THR A 353 -25.69 -3.29 -5.99
C THR A 353 -25.64 -4.49 -6.94
N GLY A 354 -26.54 -5.44 -6.78
CA GLY A 354 -26.64 -6.61 -7.67
C GLY A 354 -25.55 -7.67 -7.46
N ARG A 355 -24.71 -7.53 -6.41
CA ARG A 355 -23.68 -8.51 -6.05
C ARG A 355 -23.47 -8.60 -4.55
N VAL A 356 -22.99 -9.73 -4.11
CA VAL A 356 -22.59 -9.93 -2.70
C VAL A 356 -21.19 -9.35 -2.52
N ILE A 357 -21.03 -8.45 -1.57
CA ILE A 357 -19.74 -8.04 -0.99
C ILE A 357 -19.57 -8.85 0.28
N ASP A 358 -18.46 -9.58 0.39
CA ASP A 358 -18.25 -10.52 1.52
C ASP A 358 -17.72 -9.79 2.76
N GLY A 359 -16.95 -8.73 2.57
CA GLY A 359 -16.34 -7.95 3.65
C GLY A 359 -17.31 -7.03 4.38
N ARG A 360 -16.84 -6.51 5.50
CA ARG A 360 -17.53 -5.53 6.35
C ARG A 360 -16.63 -4.32 6.60
N SER A 361 -17.22 -3.16 6.77
CA SER A 361 -16.43 -1.96 7.08
C SER A 361 -15.71 -2.08 8.43
N LEU A 362 -14.44 -1.70 8.42
CA LEU A 362 -13.58 -1.62 9.60
C LEU A 362 -13.64 -0.26 10.30
N VAL A 363 -14.41 0.71 9.81
CA VAL A 363 -14.46 2.09 10.35
C VAL A 363 -14.79 2.09 11.84
N SER A 364 -15.71 1.25 12.30
CA SER A 364 -16.03 1.11 13.72
C SER A 364 -14.87 0.53 14.56
N GLN A 365 -13.94 -0.18 13.95
CA GLN A 365 -12.77 -0.75 14.60
C GLN A 365 -11.57 0.20 14.61
N PHE A 366 -11.61 1.25 13.80
CA PHE A 366 -10.60 2.32 13.75
C PHE A 366 -10.74 3.32 14.91
N LYS A 367 -11.87 3.34 15.59
CA LYS A 367 -12.21 4.26 16.69
C LYS A 367 -11.92 3.68 18.07
#